data_6f0b7d95b5fd40e8602a43b2d73dbea3
#
_entry.id   6f0b7d95b5fd40e8602a43b2d73dbea3
#
_cell.length_a   1.000
_cell.length_b   1.000
_cell.length_c   1.000
_cell.angle_alpha   90.00
_cell.angle_beta   90.00
_cell.angle_gamma   90.00
#
_symmetry.space_group_name_H-M   'P 1'
#
loop_
_entity.id
_entity.type
_entity.pdbx_description
1 polymer ?
#
loop_
_entity_poly.entity_id
_entity_poly.type
_entity_poly.pdbx_seq_one_letter_code
_entity_poly.pdbx_strand_id
1 'polypeptide(L)'
;MELSYYEILEISQNSDKETIKKAYRKMALKYHPDRNQGDKQAEEKFKLVNEAYEVLSNDEKRSIYDRYGKDGLKGASGGGGFGFEDIDLGDIFSNFFGDGFGFGGSKQKNKKENKYPSDLKIATKITFKEAVFGCKKNIEFTYKSFCKSCDGTGAQNKKEDTCSHCNGKGQVGVRQGFMTFVQTCTHCQGSGKFVKDKCKTCHGNGYEEIKDKIELDIPEGIDDGMSLRVQNKANQLPNSSQRGDLYIKIIVEEDDKFIRHEDDIYTIVPVFFTQAALGKTIKVATLRGEADLKLPVGAKDKQKFELANEGVKNIHTGKLGSQIVQIDIKFPKSLNDEQQNLLNQLEKSFGLEHEDSFIEQESLFDKIKSWFSH
;
A
#
# COMPACT_ATOMS: atom_id res chain seq x y z
N MET A 1 38.12 -18.48 -1.32
CA MET A 1 38.16 -17.52 -0.20
C MET A 1 36.74 -17.01 0.00
N GLU A 2 36.20 -17.17 1.19
CA GLU A 2 34.89 -16.60 1.51
C GLU A 2 35.07 -15.08 1.68
N LEU A 3 34.21 -14.30 1.04
CA LEU A 3 34.18 -12.85 1.16
C LEU A 3 33.79 -12.44 2.59
N SER A 4 34.44 -11.43 3.13
CA SER A 4 34.06 -10.85 4.42
C SER A 4 32.72 -10.11 4.30
N TYR A 5 31.99 -9.93 5.40
CA TYR A 5 30.74 -9.17 5.41
C TYR A 5 30.91 -7.72 4.97
N TYR A 6 32.07 -7.13 5.18
CA TYR A 6 32.41 -5.79 4.69
C TYR A 6 32.58 -5.77 3.17
N GLU A 7 33.24 -6.81 2.60
CA GLU A 7 33.37 -6.96 1.15
C GLU A 7 32.03 -7.25 0.47
N ILE A 8 31.16 -8.04 1.11
CA ILE A 8 29.81 -8.30 0.59
C ILE A 8 28.98 -7.02 0.48
N LEU A 9 29.13 -6.09 1.42
CA LEU A 9 28.48 -4.78 1.38
C LEU A 9 29.27 -3.71 0.62
N GLU A 10 30.46 -4.04 0.08
CA GLU A 10 31.38 -3.09 -0.62
C GLU A 10 31.73 -1.87 0.24
N ILE A 11 32.06 -2.09 1.53
CA ILE A 11 32.44 -1.05 2.50
C ILE A 11 33.73 -1.42 3.26
N SER A 12 34.34 -0.42 3.90
CA SER A 12 35.50 -0.65 4.75
C SER A 12 35.11 -1.14 6.16
N GLN A 13 36.05 -1.81 6.86
CA GLN A 13 35.84 -2.30 8.23
C GLN A 13 35.55 -1.18 9.23
N ASN A 14 36.01 0.05 8.96
CA ASN A 14 35.82 1.20 9.85
C ASN A 14 34.53 1.99 9.55
N SER A 15 33.64 1.47 8.70
CA SER A 15 32.41 2.15 8.31
C SER A 15 31.46 2.32 9.50
N ASP A 16 30.84 3.48 9.59
CA ASP A 16 29.81 3.80 10.56
C ASP A 16 28.46 3.14 10.22
N LYS A 17 27.54 3.16 11.16
CA LYS A 17 26.21 2.54 11.00
C LYS A 17 25.40 3.12 9.83
N GLU A 18 25.56 4.41 9.55
CA GLU A 18 24.83 5.04 8.44
C GLU A 18 25.36 4.56 7.09
N THR A 19 26.69 4.43 6.96
CA THR A 19 27.34 3.88 5.78
C THR A 19 26.95 2.42 5.56
N ILE A 20 26.96 1.59 6.60
CA ILE A 20 26.48 0.20 6.55
C ILE A 20 25.03 0.14 6.04
N LYS A 21 24.13 0.97 6.58
CA LYS A 21 22.72 1.04 6.20
C LYS A 21 22.52 1.48 4.74
N LYS A 22 23.31 2.48 4.28
CA LYS A 22 23.26 2.95 2.88
C LYS A 22 23.77 1.87 1.92
N ALA A 23 24.86 1.21 2.25
CA ALA A 23 25.41 0.12 1.45
C ALA A 23 24.45 -1.07 1.34
N TYR A 24 23.85 -1.49 2.46
CA TYR A 24 22.83 -2.52 2.46
C TYR A 24 21.66 -2.19 1.53
N ARG A 25 21.09 -0.97 1.62
CA ARG A 25 19.99 -0.55 0.75
C ARG A 25 20.36 -0.62 -0.73
N LYS A 26 21.56 -0.16 -1.09
CA LYS A 26 22.07 -0.21 -2.46
C LYS A 26 22.19 -1.64 -2.98
N MET A 27 22.77 -2.55 -2.16
CA MET A 27 22.96 -3.95 -2.54
C MET A 27 21.66 -4.75 -2.55
N ALA A 28 20.78 -4.52 -1.57
CA ALA A 28 19.47 -5.13 -1.52
C ALA A 28 18.61 -4.76 -2.75
N LEU A 29 18.67 -3.50 -3.20
CA LEU A 29 17.98 -3.05 -4.42
C LEU A 29 18.60 -3.66 -5.69
N LYS A 30 19.92 -3.83 -5.72
CA LYS A 30 20.66 -4.41 -6.87
C LYS A 30 20.33 -5.90 -7.07
N TYR A 31 20.20 -6.65 -5.98
CA TYR A 31 19.96 -8.09 -6.00
C TYR A 31 18.54 -8.50 -5.60
N HIS A 32 17.59 -7.55 -5.60
CA HIS A 32 16.19 -7.82 -5.22
C HIS A 32 15.55 -8.88 -6.13
N PRO A 33 14.84 -9.87 -5.58
CA PRO A 33 14.24 -10.95 -6.38
C PRO A 33 13.25 -10.44 -7.44
N ASP A 34 12.49 -9.38 -7.16
CA ASP A 34 11.54 -8.82 -8.12
C ASP A 34 12.23 -8.16 -9.34
N ARG A 35 13.47 -7.72 -9.18
CA ARG A 35 14.26 -7.13 -10.27
C ARG A 35 15.13 -8.14 -11.02
N ASN A 36 15.40 -9.28 -10.41
CA ASN A 36 16.27 -10.34 -10.94
C ASN A 36 15.53 -11.68 -10.94
N GLN A 37 14.29 -11.70 -11.45
CA GLN A 37 13.45 -12.89 -11.46
C GLN A 37 14.12 -14.04 -12.22
N GLY A 38 14.32 -15.18 -11.54
CA GLY A 38 14.92 -16.38 -12.10
C GLY A 38 16.46 -16.43 -12.07
N ASP A 39 17.15 -15.40 -11.59
CA ASP A 39 18.60 -15.39 -11.43
C ASP A 39 19.01 -15.94 -10.05
N LYS A 40 19.42 -17.22 -10.03
CA LYS A 40 19.89 -17.89 -8.81
C LYS A 40 21.13 -17.24 -8.19
N GLN A 41 22.01 -16.62 -9.00
CA GLN A 41 23.20 -15.95 -8.48
C GLN A 41 22.82 -14.64 -7.77
N ALA A 42 21.83 -13.92 -8.28
CA ALA A 42 21.31 -12.73 -7.60
C ALA A 42 20.63 -13.09 -6.28
N GLU A 43 19.90 -14.21 -6.22
CA GLU A 43 19.27 -14.73 -5.01
C GLU A 43 20.29 -15.12 -3.93
N GLU A 44 21.37 -15.82 -4.30
CA GLU A 44 22.45 -16.15 -3.38
C GLU A 44 23.16 -14.89 -2.84
N LYS A 45 23.45 -13.94 -3.71
CA LYS A 45 24.03 -12.65 -3.29
C LYS A 45 23.10 -11.86 -2.39
N PHE A 46 21.79 -11.88 -2.64
CA PHE A 46 20.81 -11.23 -1.78
C PHE A 46 20.78 -11.84 -0.36
N LYS A 47 20.89 -13.18 -0.25
CA LYS A 47 21.00 -13.87 1.05
C LYS A 47 22.27 -13.44 1.81
N LEU A 48 23.41 -13.39 1.13
CA LEU A 48 24.67 -12.94 1.74
C LEU A 48 24.66 -11.47 2.17
N VAL A 49 24.01 -10.60 1.41
CA VAL A 49 23.83 -9.17 1.73
C VAL A 49 22.98 -8.99 2.99
N ASN A 50 21.91 -9.77 3.14
CA ASN A 50 21.05 -9.75 4.32
C ASN A 50 21.80 -10.27 5.57
N GLU A 51 22.54 -11.38 5.45
CA GLU A 51 23.37 -11.92 6.52
C GLU A 51 24.43 -10.92 6.98
N ALA A 52 25.13 -10.29 6.03
CA ALA A 52 26.13 -9.27 6.32
C ALA A 52 25.55 -8.08 7.10
N TYR A 53 24.38 -7.60 6.68
CA TYR A 53 23.71 -6.49 7.36
C TYR A 53 23.23 -6.86 8.76
N GLU A 54 22.68 -8.05 8.96
CA GLU A 54 22.25 -8.54 10.27
C GLU A 54 23.39 -8.51 11.28
N VAL A 55 24.57 -8.93 10.87
CA VAL A 55 25.75 -8.95 11.76
C VAL A 55 26.32 -7.56 11.98
N LEU A 56 26.52 -6.78 10.90
CA LEU A 56 27.22 -5.49 10.99
C LEU A 56 26.36 -4.35 11.54
N SER A 57 25.04 -4.47 11.51
CA SER A 57 24.13 -3.47 12.09
C SER A 57 24.00 -3.54 13.60
N ASN A 58 24.34 -4.68 14.21
CA ASN A 58 24.31 -4.90 15.64
C ASN A 58 25.72 -4.81 16.24
N ASP A 59 25.94 -3.89 17.20
CA ASP A 59 27.28 -3.64 17.78
C ASP A 59 27.88 -4.87 18.45
N GLU A 60 27.06 -5.69 19.12
CA GLU A 60 27.52 -6.90 19.81
C GLU A 60 27.94 -7.97 18.78
N LYS A 61 27.10 -8.26 17.78
CA LYS A 61 27.40 -9.21 16.72
C LYS A 61 28.61 -8.76 15.90
N ARG A 62 28.69 -7.47 15.57
CA ARG A 62 29.82 -6.87 14.86
C ARG A 62 31.12 -7.05 15.64
N SER A 63 31.12 -6.79 16.95
CA SER A 63 32.32 -6.94 17.80
C SER A 63 32.77 -8.39 17.90
N ILE A 64 31.83 -9.35 17.90
CA ILE A 64 32.15 -10.79 17.90
C ILE A 64 32.71 -11.18 16.53
N TYR A 65 32.09 -10.70 15.46
CA TYR A 65 32.57 -10.94 14.09
C TYR A 65 33.96 -10.37 13.83
N ASP A 66 34.22 -9.16 14.30
CA ASP A 66 35.51 -8.48 14.13
C ASP A 66 36.65 -9.18 14.90
N ARG A 67 36.32 -9.87 16.01
CA ARG A 67 37.31 -10.61 16.82
C ARG A 67 37.51 -12.07 16.44
N TYR A 68 36.45 -12.74 16.08
CA TYR A 68 36.43 -14.21 15.92
C TYR A 68 35.95 -14.67 14.54
N GLY A 69 35.64 -13.75 13.61
CA GLY A 69 35.13 -14.08 12.30
C GLY A 69 33.74 -14.71 12.33
N LYS A 70 33.34 -15.33 11.24
CA LYS A 70 32.06 -16.06 11.11
C LYS A 70 31.92 -17.20 12.11
N ASP A 71 33.02 -17.87 12.48
CA ASP A 71 32.98 -18.99 13.40
C ASP A 71 32.68 -18.55 14.84
N GLY A 72 33.05 -17.34 15.23
CA GLY A 72 32.67 -16.75 16.51
C GLY A 72 31.17 -16.55 16.69
N LEU A 73 30.45 -16.31 15.62
CA LEU A 73 29.01 -16.14 15.65
C LEU A 73 28.27 -17.49 15.85
N LYS A 74 28.84 -18.60 15.39
CA LYS A 74 28.30 -19.95 15.61
C LYS A 74 28.43 -20.39 17.07
N GLY A 75 29.47 -19.95 17.79
CA GLY A 75 29.74 -20.29 19.17
C GLY A 75 28.98 -19.46 20.22
N ALA A 76 28.59 -18.22 19.90
CA ALA A 76 27.86 -17.32 20.79
C ALA A 76 26.35 -17.63 20.89
N SER A 77 25.82 -18.54 20.08
CA SER A 77 24.44 -19.02 20.09
C SER A 77 24.24 -20.26 20.99
N GLY A 78 24.89 -20.29 22.14
CA GLY A 78 24.66 -21.30 23.14
C GLY A 78 23.29 -21.20 23.79
N GLY A 79 22.24 -21.69 23.15
CA GLY A 79 20.90 -21.74 23.72
C GLY A 79 19.77 -21.68 22.69
N GLY A 80 19.78 -22.54 21.67
CA GLY A 80 18.65 -22.63 20.75
C GLY A 80 19.12 -22.83 19.30
N GLY A 81 19.45 -24.08 18.97
CA GLY A 81 19.86 -24.45 17.62
C GLY A 81 18.75 -24.19 16.62
N PHE A 82 19.00 -23.32 15.68
CA PHE A 82 18.28 -23.27 14.40
C PHE A 82 19.31 -23.48 13.30
N GLY A 83 19.31 -24.73 12.77
CA GLY A 83 20.03 -25.06 11.55
C GLY A 83 19.34 -24.33 10.39
N PHE A 84 20.13 -23.62 9.60
CA PHE A 84 19.68 -22.76 8.49
C PHE A 84 19.30 -23.54 7.21
N GLU A 85 19.15 -24.86 7.24
CA GLU A 85 18.97 -25.64 6.00
C GLU A 85 17.52 -25.84 5.53
N ASP A 86 16.48 -25.48 6.37
CA ASP A 86 15.08 -25.81 6.00
C ASP A 86 14.04 -24.76 6.44
N ILE A 87 14.39 -23.47 6.53
CA ILE A 87 13.43 -22.43 6.90
C ILE A 87 13.12 -21.56 5.69
N ASP A 88 11.85 -21.62 5.28
CA ASP A 88 11.28 -20.74 4.25
C ASP A 88 11.46 -19.26 4.65
N LEU A 89 12.33 -18.56 3.91
CA LEU A 89 12.71 -17.16 4.14
C LEU A 89 11.51 -16.18 4.08
N GLY A 90 10.38 -16.59 3.51
CA GLY A 90 9.16 -15.78 3.41
C GLY A 90 8.52 -15.53 4.78
N ASP A 91 8.51 -16.51 5.67
CA ASP A 91 7.89 -16.40 6.99
C ASP A 91 8.73 -15.58 8.00
N ILE A 92 10.08 -15.62 7.87
CA ILE A 92 10.96 -14.80 8.72
C ILE A 92 10.91 -13.33 8.27
N PHE A 93 10.83 -13.09 6.97
CA PHE A 93 10.76 -11.72 6.42
C PHE A 93 9.43 -11.02 6.76
N SER A 94 8.30 -11.74 6.72
CA SER A 94 6.99 -11.21 7.10
C SER A 94 6.87 -10.92 8.61
N ASN A 95 7.49 -11.71 9.46
CA ASN A 95 7.50 -11.50 10.91
C ASN A 95 8.51 -10.43 11.37
N PHE A 96 9.58 -10.20 10.60
CA PHE A 96 10.62 -9.23 10.98
C PHE A 96 10.40 -7.84 10.36
N PHE A 97 9.81 -7.76 9.17
CA PHE A 97 9.52 -6.50 8.46
C PHE A 97 8.05 -6.05 8.50
N GLY A 98 7.14 -6.94 8.90
CA GLY A 98 5.68 -6.66 8.92
C GLY A 98 5.18 -5.90 10.14
N ASP A 99 5.97 -5.79 11.21
CA ASP A 99 5.55 -5.04 12.41
C ASP A 99 6.70 -4.14 12.89
N GLY A 100 6.55 -2.87 12.61
CA GLY A 100 7.28 -1.68 13.01
C GLY A 100 8.53 -1.84 13.90
N PHE A 101 9.63 -1.47 13.36
CA PHE A 101 10.92 -1.17 13.99
C PHE A 101 10.75 -0.42 15.33
N GLY A 102 10.70 -1.17 16.44
CA GLY A 102 10.61 -0.63 17.79
C GLY A 102 11.44 -1.44 18.76
N PHE A 103 12.73 -1.13 18.84
CA PHE A 103 13.64 -1.66 19.83
C PHE A 103 13.29 -1.11 21.23
N GLY A 104 12.68 -1.93 22.05
CA GLY A 104 12.44 -1.59 23.45
C GLY A 104 12.04 -2.84 24.22
N GLY A 105 13.02 -3.49 24.86
CA GLY A 105 12.78 -4.59 25.78
C GLY A 105 11.87 -4.16 26.93
N SER A 106 10.59 -4.46 26.84
CA SER A 106 9.69 -4.41 27.99
C SER A 106 9.24 -5.80 28.35
N LYS A 107 9.48 -6.18 29.59
CA LYS A 107 8.93 -7.34 30.28
C LYS A 107 7.47 -7.53 29.86
N GLN A 108 7.21 -8.64 29.20
CA GLN A 108 5.87 -9.08 28.83
C GLN A 108 5.06 -9.30 30.12
N LYS A 109 4.43 -8.22 30.61
CA LYS A 109 3.30 -8.35 31.50
C LYS A 109 2.25 -9.09 30.71
N ASN A 110 1.76 -10.22 31.22
CA ASN A 110 0.62 -10.96 30.70
C ASN A 110 -0.53 -10.00 30.40
N LYS A 111 -0.53 -9.39 29.21
CA LYS A 111 -1.72 -8.74 28.67
C LYS A 111 -2.70 -9.87 28.43
N LYS A 112 -3.78 -9.91 29.19
CA LYS A 112 -4.95 -10.75 28.87
C LYS A 112 -5.25 -10.52 27.40
N GLU A 113 -5.01 -11.53 26.56
CA GLU A 113 -5.35 -11.47 25.14
C GLU A 113 -6.84 -11.15 25.04
N ASN A 114 -7.12 -10.04 24.38
CA ASN A 114 -8.49 -9.64 24.12
C ASN A 114 -9.09 -10.67 23.17
N LYS A 115 -10.28 -11.18 23.46
CA LYS A 115 -11.02 -12.11 22.61
C LYS A 115 -11.28 -11.55 21.20
N TYR A 116 -11.08 -10.26 20.98
CA TYR A 116 -11.22 -9.53 19.71
C TYR A 116 -10.40 -8.24 19.76
N PRO A 117 -9.96 -7.70 18.59
CA PRO A 117 -9.24 -6.44 18.53
C PRO A 117 -10.11 -5.29 19.06
N SER A 118 -9.48 -4.32 19.74
CA SER A 118 -10.16 -3.12 20.25
C SER A 118 -10.65 -2.24 19.10
N ASP A 119 -9.80 -2.04 18.12
CA ASP A 119 -10.09 -1.18 16.97
C ASP A 119 -10.79 -1.97 15.87
N LEU A 120 -11.62 -1.27 15.11
CA LEU A 120 -12.38 -1.84 14.00
C LEU A 120 -11.94 -1.14 12.70
N LYS A 121 -11.69 -1.92 11.67
CA LYS A 121 -11.38 -1.43 10.33
C LYS A 121 -12.50 -1.84 9.39
N ILE A 122 -13.10 -0.85 8.71
CA ILE A 122 -14.11 -1.06 7.69
C ILE A 122 -13.72 -0.28 6.43
N ALA A 123 -14.36 -0.57 5.31
CA ALA A 123 -14.18 0.17 4.06
C ALA A 123 -15.52 0.72 3.58
N THR A 124 -15.49 1.90 2.99
CA THR A 124 -16.65 2.49 2.33
C THR A 124 -16.28 2.98 0.94
N LYS A 125 -17.20 2.79 0.00
CA LYS A 125 -17.03 3.28 -1.37
C LYS A 125 -17.66 4.65 -1.52
N ILE A 126 -16.99 5.54 -2.22
CA ILE A 126 -17.50 6.87 -2.60
C ILE A 126 -17.26 7.07 -4.08
N THR A 127 -18.08 7.89 -4.70
CA THR A 127 -17.88 8.29 -6.10
C THR A 127 -16.70 9.25 -6.21
N PHE A 128 -16.14 9.36 -7.40
CA PHE A 128 -15.06 10.32 -7.70
C PHE A 128 -15.44 11.76 -7.32
N LYS A 129 -16.67 12.17 -7.64
CA LYS A 129 -17.18 13.51 -7.30
C LYS A 129 -17.30 13.73 -5.79
N GLU A 130 -17.75 12.73 -5.05
CA GLU A 130 -17.80 12.78 -3.58
C GLU A 130 -16.39 12.92 -2.97
N ALA A 131 -15.37 12.28 -3.57
CA ALA A 131 -13.99 12.42 -3.14
C ALA A 131 -13.42 13.82 -3.41
N VAL A 132 -13.77 14.41 -4.56
CA VAL A 132 -13.30 15.75 -4.94
C VAL A 132 -13.92 16.84 -4.09
N PHE A 133 -15.25 16.82 -3.90
CA PHE A 133 -15.98 17.92 -3.26
C PHE A 133 -16.27 17.68 -1.77
N GLY A 134 -15.95 16.48 -1.28
CA GLY A 134 -16.38 16.06 0.04
C GLY A 134 -17.86 15.70 0.10
N CYS A 135 -18.24 14.92 1.08
CA CYS A 135 -19.63 14.54 1.30
C CYS A 135 -19.89 14.10 2.74
N LYS A 136 -21.15 14.07 3.13
CA LYS A 136 -21.61 13.41 4.35
C LYS A 136 -22.22 12.07 4.01
N LYS A 137 -21.71 11.01 4.62
CA LYS A 137 -22.17 9.64 4.34
C LYS A 137 -22.53 8.89 5.61
N ASN A 138 -23.71 8.28 5.61
CA ASN A 138 -24.13 7.40 6.69
C ASN A 138 -23.53 6.02 6.49
N ILE A 139 -22.78 5.56 7.49
CA ILE A 139 -22.10 4.28 7.48
C ILE A 139 -22.68 3.40 8.58
N GLU A 140 -23.13 2.21 8.19
CA GLU A 140 -23.57 1.17 9.11
C GLU A 140 -22.41 0.23 9.39
N PHE A 141 -22.20 -0.11 10.64
CA PHE A 141 -21.18 -1.04 11.04
C PHE A 141 -21.62 -1.85 12.26
N THR A 142 -20.94 -2.94 12.54
CA THR A 142 -21.20 -3.80 13.68
C THR A 142 -20.00 -3.79 14.60
N TYR A 143 -20.21 -3.55 15.88
CA TYR A 143 -19.15 -3.61 16.89
C TYR A 143 -19.48 -4.61 17.98
N LYS A 144 -18.45 -5.08 18.69
CA LYS A 144 -18.58 -6.02 19.79
C LYS A 144 -18.64 -5.28 21.12
N SER A 145 -19.69 -5.56 21.88
CA SER A 145 -19.89 -5.06 23.22
C SER A 145 -19.97 -6.22 24.21
N PHE A 146 -19.56 -6.01 25.45
CA PHE A 146 -19.68 -7.06 26.44
C PHE A 146 -21.12 -7.47 26.67
N CYS A 147 -21.33 -8.76 26.75
CA CYS A 147 -22.64 -9.30 27.10
C CYS A 147 -22.98 -8.91 28.55
N LYS A 148 -24.03 -8.11 28.69
CA LYS A 148 -24.49 -7.62 30.01
C LYS A 148 -24.94 -8.74 30.95
N SER A 149 -25.39 -9.87 30.39
CA SER A 149 -25.89 -11.00 31.20
C SER A 149 -24.77 -11.73 31.93
N CYS A 150 -23.57 -11.83 31.33
CA CYS A 150 -22.44 -12.55 31.92
C CYS A 150 -21.22 -11.67 32.22
N ASP A 151 -21.29 -10.35 32.03
CA ASP A 151 -20.21 -9.39 32.24
C ASP A 151 -18.95 -9.76 31.47
N GLY A 152 -19.09 -10.25 30.24
CA GLY A 152 -18.00 -10.60 29.36
C GLY A 152 -17.33 -11.96 29.59
N THR A 153 -17.73 -12.72 30.63
CA THR A 153 -17.14 -14.02 30.94
C THR A 153 -17.55 -15.14 29.97
N GLY A 154 -18.75 -15.03 29.39
CA GLY A 154 -19.34 -16.10 28.57
C GLY A 154 -20.04 -17.18 29.41
N ALA A 155 -19.91 -17.13 30.75
CA ALA A 155 -20.50 -18.09 31.67
C ALA A 155 -21.87 -17.62 32.21
N GLN A 156 -22.83 -18.54 32.36
CA GLN A 156 -24.16 -18.20 32.85
C GLN A 156 -24.14 -17.69 34.30
N ASN A 157 -23.23 -18.20 35.11
CA ASN A 157 -23.01 -17.81 36.50
C ASN A 157 -21.96 -16.71 36.68
N LYS A 158 -21.54 -16.06 35.61
CA LYS A 158 -20.47 -15.05 35.58
C LYS A 158 -19.09 -15.52 36.07
N LYS A 159 -18.90 -16.84 36.26
CA LYS A 159 -17.64 -17.43 36.72
C LYS A 159 -17.01 -18.25 35.60
N GLU A 160 -15.73 -18.04 35.37
CA GLU A 160 -14.90 -18.86 34.51
C GLU A 160 -14.15 -19.87 35.37
N ASP A 161 -14.20 -21.14 35.00
CA ASP A 161 -13.44 -22.20 35.68
C ASP A 161 -12.04 -22.29 35.11
N THR A 162 -11.10 -22.73 35.93
CA THR A 162 -9.72 -22.98 35.46
C THR A 162 -9.73 -24.22 34.53
N CYS A 163 -9.11 -24.11 33.38
CA CYS A 163 -8.98 -25.24 32.45
C CYS A 163 -8.20 -26.38 33.09
N SER A 164 -8.86 -27.52 33.32
CA SER A 164 -8.24 -28.69 33.94
C SER A 164 -7.16 -29.35 33.08
N HIS A 165 -7.23 -29.18 31.75
CA HIS A 165 -6.26 -29.78 30.82
C HIS A 165 -4.89 -29.11 30.87
N CYS A 166 -4.81 -27.80 31.07
CA CYS A 166 -3.57 -27.04 31.17
C CYS A 166 -3.35 -26.41 32.55
N ASN A 167 -4.22 -26.71 33.52
CA ASN A 167 -4.18 -26.13 34.87
C ASN A 167 -4.04 -24.60 34.87
N GLY A 168 -4.78 -23.94 33.98
CA GLY A 168 -4.79 -22.47 33.84
C GLY A 168 -3.63 -21.87 33.03
N LYS A 169 -2.67 -22.67 32.59
CA LYS A 169 -1.48 -22.15 31.88
C LYS A 169 -1.72 -21.74 30.42
N GLY A 170 -2.83 -22.17 29.83
CA GLY A 170 -3.16 -21.94 28.42
C GLY A 170 -2.34 -22.77 27.42
N GLN A 171 -1.29 -23.44 27.91
CA GLN A 171 -0.35 -24.25 27.12
C GLN A 171 -0.13 -25.60 27.76
N VAL A 172 0.13 -26.60 26.95
CA VAL A 172 0.47 -27.96 27.40
C VAL A 172 1.82 -28.39 26.83
N GLY A 173 2.65 -29.00 27.65
CA GLY A 173 3.94 -29.57 27.21
C GLY A 173 3.70 -30.97 26.63
N VAL A 174 4.00 -31.17 25.36
CA VAL A 174 4.02 -32.48 24.72
C VAL A 174 5.46 -32.98 24.65
N ARG A 175 5.72 -34.10 25.32
CA ARG A 175 7.05 -34.70 25.36
C ARG A 175 7.21 -35.66 24.18
N GLN A 176 8.18 -35.38 23.32
CA GLN A 176 8.50 -36.21 22.18
C GLN A 176 10.00 -36.58 22.25
N GLY A 177 10.27 -37.80 22.73
CA GLY A 177 11.63 -38.25 23.05
C GLY A 177 12.27 -37.43 24.23
N PHE A 178 13.41 -36.82 23.97
CA PHE A 178 14.14 -36.00 24.94
C PHE A 178 13.75 -34.53 24.93
N MET A 179 12.89 -34.10 23.97
CA MET A 179 12.42 -32.73 23.83
C MET A 179 11.00 -32.56 24.35
N THR A 180 10.73 -31.38 24.96
CA THR A 180 9.38 -30.98 25.37
C THR A 180 8.95 -29.80 24.52
N PHE A 181 7.96 -30.00 23.68
CA PHE A 181 7.33 -28.96 22.87
C PHE A 181 6.18 -28.33 23.65
N VAL A 182 6.14 -27.01 23.70
CA VAL A 182 5.04 -26.27 24.30
C VAL A 182 4.01 -25.98 23.21
N GLN A 183 2.81 -26.51 23.35
CA GLN A 183 1.71 -26.34 22.41
C GLN A 183 0.55 -25.61 23.07
N THR A 184 -0.18 -24.76 22.34
CA THR A 184 -1.39 -24.13 22.81
C THR A 184 -2.41 -25.19 23.23
N CYS A 185 -3.01 -25.05 24.41
CA CYS A 185 -4.01 -25.98 24.91
C CYS A 185 -5.24 -25.95 24.01
N THR A 186 -5.52 -27.08 23.33
CA THR A 186 -6.67 -27.22 22.43
C THR A 186 -8.01 -27.10 23.13
N HIS A 187 -8.08 -27.45 24.43
CA HIS A 187 -9.32 -27.42 25.21
C HIS A 187 -9.77 -26.00 25.57
N CYS A 188 -8.85 -25.09 25.90
CA CYS A 188 -9.16 -23.70 26.24
C CYS A 188 -8.66 -22.71 25.18
N GLN A 189 -8.07 -23.18 24.10
CA GLN A 189 -7.54 -22.38 22.99
C GLN A 189 -6.60 -21.25 23.45
N GLY A 190 -5.76 -21.56 24.45
CA GLY A 190 -4.80 -20.61 24.98
C GLY A 190 -5.28 -19.77 26.18
N SER A 191 -6.59 -19.66 26.42
CA SER A 191 -7.15 -18.79 27.46
C SER A 191 -6.83 -19.23 28.90
N GLY A 192 -6.47 -20.48 29.12
CA GLY A 192 -6.29 -21.06 30.46
C GLY A 192 -7.60 -21.24 31.23
N LYS A 193 -8.72 -20.81 30.69
CA LYS A 193 -10.04 -20.80 31.32
C LYS A 193 -11.05 -21.62 30.53
N PHE A 194 -12.06 -22.11 31.20
CA PHE A 194 -13.11 -22.92 30.61
C PHE A 194 -14.48 -22.47 31.15
N VAL A 195 -15.46 -22.47 30.28
CA VAL A 195 -16.84 -22.16 30.65
C VAL A 195 -17.66 -23.44 30.61
N LYS A 196 -18.09 -23.92 31.75
CA LYS A 196 -18.92 -25.15 31.89
C LYS A 196 -20.34 -24.89 31.39
N ASP A 197 -20.97 -23.86 31.92
CA ASP A 197 -22.35 -23.48 31.59
C ASP A 197 -22.31 -22.19 30.74
N LYS A 198 -22.55 -22.31 29.43
CA LYS A 198 -22.54 -21.19 28.53
C LYS A 198 -23.66 -20.19 28.79
N CYS A 199 -23.36 -18.91 28.77
CA CYS A 199 -24.35 -17.85 28.85
C CYS A 199 -25.38 -18.00 27.71
N LYS A 200 -26.66 -17.97 28.04
CA LYS A 200 -27.74 -18.13 27.06
C LYS A 200 -27.82 -16.97 26.06
N THR A 201 -27.40 -15.78 26.45
CA THR A 201 -27.47 -14.57 25.61
C THR A 201 -26.37 -14.54 24.58
N CYS A 202 -25.12 -14.77 24.98
CA CYS A 202 -23.95 -14.70 24.08
C CYS A 202 -23.40 -16.07 23.65
N HIS A 203 -24.06 -17.17 24.04
CA HIS A 203 -23.67 -18.54 23.70
C HIS A 203 -22.22 -18.92 24.03
N GLY A 204 -21.68 -18.28 25.08
CA GLY A 204 -20.30 -18.52 25.52
C GLY A 204 -19.25 -17.54 24.98
N ASN A 205 -19.61 -16.67 24.05
CA ASN A 205 -18.68 -15.73 23.44
C ASN A 205 -18.19 -14.63 24.41
N GLY A 206 -19.04 -14.24 25.37
CA GLY A 206 -18.77 -13.13 26.29
C GLY A 206 -19.08 -11.76 25.73
N TYR A 207 -19.45 -11.64 24.45
CA TYR A 207 -19.79 -10.40 23.78
C TYR A 207 -21.03 -10.57 22.89
N GLU A 208 -21.66 -9.46 22.59
CA GLU A 208 -22.76 -9.32 21.65
C GLU A 208 -22.37 -8.41 20.50
N GLU A 209 -22.87 -8.68 19.31
CA GLU A 209 -22.65 -7.82 18.12
C GLU A 209 -23.81 -6.82 18.04
N ILE A 210 -23.46 -5.53 18.10
CA ILE A 210 -24.39 -4.42 18.05
C ILE A 210 -24.19 -3.67 16.75
N LYS A 211 -25.28 -3.47 16.00
CA LYS A 211 -25.30 -2.62 14.82
C LYS A 211 -25.40 -1.16 15.25
N ASP A 212 -24.58 -0.32 14.69
CA ASP A 212 -24.55 1.13 14.93
C ASP A 212 -24.43 1.88 13.59
N LYS A 213 -24.84 3.13 13.59
CA LYS A 213 -24.77 4.02 12.42
C LYS A 213 -24.03 5.28 12.81
N ILE A 214 -23.24 5.80 11.88
CA ILE A 214 -22.49 7.03 12.05
C ILE A 214 -22.60 7.86 10.78
N GLU A 215 -22.83 9.15 10.95
CA GLU A 215 -22.64 10.13 9.89
C GLU A 215 -21.16 10.49 9.85
N LEU A 216 -20.51 10.17 8.72
CA LEU A 216 -19.10 10.47 8.46
C LEU A 216 -19.02 11.69 7.57
N ASP A 217 -18.32 12.71 8.03
CA ASP A 217 -17.96 13.88 7.24
C ASP A 217 -16.66 13.59 6.48
N ILE A 218 -16.76 13.42 5.18
CA ILE A 218 -15.64 13.09 4.29
C ILE A 218 -15.14 14.42 3.71
N PRO A 219 -13.89 14.81 4.01
CA PRO A 219 -13.36 16.09 3.56
C PRO A 219 -13.13 16.11 2.04
N GLU A 220 -13.23 17.31 1.45
CA GLU A 220 -12.91 17.54 0.05
C GLU A 220 -11.44 17.21 -0.25
N GLY A 221 -11.19 16.57 -1.39
CA GLY A 221 -9.85 16.22 -1.83
C GLY A 221 -9.31 14.91 -1.27
N ILE A 222 -10.11 14.13 -0.54
CA ILE A 222 -9.69 12.82 -0.04
C ILE A 222 -9.26 11.91 -1.19
N ASP A 223 -8.22 11.10 -0.97
CA ASP A 223 -7.69 10.20 -1.99
C ASP A 223 -8.08 8.75 -1.73
N ASP A 224 -7.97 7.91 -2.76
CA ASP A 224 -8.18 6.47 -2.64
C ASP A 224 -7.24 5.85 -1.61
N GLY A 225 -7.75 4.91 -0.84
CA GLY A 225 -6.98 4.22 0.18
C GLY A 225 -6.75 4.99 1.48
N MET A 226 -7.08 6.27 1.55
CA MET A 226 -7.00 7.04 2.80
C MET A 226 -7.95 6.49 3.86
N SER A 227 -7.58 6.66 5.14
CA SER A 227 -8.35 6.16 6.28
C SER A 227 -8.75 7.29 7.22
N LEU A 228 -10.03 7.38 7.51
CA LEU A 228 -10.58 8.32 8.51
C LEU A 228 -10.73 7.60 9.85
N ARG A 229 -10.25 8.21 10.92
CA ARG A 229 -10.33 7.70 12.28
C ARG A 229 -11.49 8.36 13.02
N VAL A 230 -12.37 7.54 13.55
CA VAL A 230 -13.47 7.98 14.41
C VAL A 230 -13.26 7.40 15.80
N GLN A 231 -13.01 8.29 16.77
CA GLN A 231 -12.66 7.89 18.13
C GLN A 231 -13.83 7.23 18.87
N ASN A 232 -13.53 6.22 19.70
CA ASN A 232 -14.47 5.57 20.60
C ASN A 232 -15.71 4.96 19.91
N LYS A 233 -15.61 4.51 18.65
CA LYS A 233 -16.73 3.94 17.89
C LYS A 233 -16.56 2.45 17.55
N ALA A 234 -15.40 1.86 17.84
CA ALA A 234 -15.15 0.44 17.58
C ALA A 234 -15.56 -0.47 18.75
N ASN A 235 -14.89 -1.60 18.90
CA ASN A 235 -15.21 -2.61 19.89
C ASN A 235 -14.97 -2.13 21.33
N GLN A 236 -15.74 -2.63 22.26
CA GLN A 236 -15.60 -2.27 23.67
C GLN A 236 -14.31 -2.89 24.25
N LEU A 237 -13.55 -2.10 25.00
CA LEU A 237 -12.33 -2.55 25.65
C LEU A 237 -12.65 -3.46 26.85
N PRO A 238 -11.84 -4.50 27.12
CA PRO A 238 -12.05 -5.39 28.25
C PRO A 238 -12.11 -4.65 29.59
N ASN A 239 -13.10 -4.96 30.40
CA ASN A 239 -13.32 -4.39 31.72
C ASN A 239 -13.41 -2.84 31.75
N SER A 240 -13.83 -2.23 30.65
CA SER A 240 -13.98 -0.79 30.51
C SER A 240 -15.27 -0.46 29.78
N SER A 241 -15.85 0.70 30.05
CA SER A 241 -16.91 1.28 29.24
C SER A 241 -16.38 1.95 27.95
N GLN A 242 -15.08 2.11 27.85
CA GLN A 242 -14.42 2.71 26.67
C GLN A 242 -14.49 1.77 25.47
N ARG A 243 -14.53 2.35 24.30
CA ARG A 243 -14.48 1.65 23.02
C ARG A 243 -13.18 2.00 22.29
N GLY A 244 -12.70 1.11 21.45
CA GLY A 244 -11.59 1.39 20.54
C GLY A 244 -12.00 2.34 19.42
N ASP A 245 -11.11 2.60 18.50
CA ASP A 245 -11.30 3.53 17.40
C ASP A 245 -11.73 2.81 16.11
N LEU A 246 -12.65 3.45 15.40
CA LEU A 246 -13.12 2.98 14.12
C LEU A 246 -12.30 3.63 13.01
N TYR A 247 -11.63 2.82 12.20
CA TYR A 247 -10.89 3.24 11.01
C TYR A 247 -11.70 2.90 9.77
N ILE A 248 -12.00 3.92 8.98
CA ILE A 248 -12.83 3.79 7.78
C ILE A 248 -11.94 4.06 6.57
N LYS A 249 -11.57 3.00 5.85
CA LYS A 249 -10.82 3.11 4.61
C LYS A 249 -11.74 3.58 3.49
N ILE A 250 -11.37 4.67 2.83
CA ILE A 250 -12.09 5.21 1.68
C ILE A 250 -11.64 4.46 0.43
N ILE A 251 -12.59 4.05 -0.38
CA ILE A 251 -12.39 3.46 -1.71
C ILE A 251 -13.09 4.38 -2.69
N VAL A 252 -12.32 5.03 -3.56
CA VAL A 252 -12.87 5.93 -4.58
C VAL A 252 -13.18 5.15 -5.84
N GLU A 253 -14.39 5.28 -6.35
CA GLU A 253 -14.79 4.68 -7.63
C GLU A 253 -14.16 5.48 -8.79
N GLU A 254 -13.72 4.76 -9.82
CA GLU A 254 -13.18 5.37 -11.04
C GLU A 254 -14.24 6.21 -11.75
N ASP A 255 -13.81 7.29 -12.40
CA ASP A 255 -14.66 8.13 -13.25
C ASP A 255 -14.31 7.90 -14.73
N ASP A 256 -15.33 7.87 -15.60
CA ASP A 256 -15.15 7.59 -17.04
C ASP A 256 -14.38 8.69 -17.79
N LYS A 257 -14.35 9.91 -17.27
CA LYS A 257 -13.80 11.09 -17.95
C LYS A 257 -12.54 11.63 -17.32
N PHE A 258 -12.35 11.40 -16.02
CA PHE A 258 -11.30 12.00 -15.22
C PHE A 258 -10.45 10.95 -14.57
N ILE A 259 -9.14 11.07 -14.73
CA ILE A 259 -8.14 10.25 -14.02
C ILE A 259 -7.40 11.18 -13.05
N ARG A 260 -7.41 10.88 -11.77
CA ARG A 260 -6.69 11.62 -10.76
C ARG A 260 -5.27 11.08 -10.61
N HIS A 261 -4.32 12.00 -10.51
CA HIS A 261 -2.95 11.71 -10.08
C HIS A 261 -2.52 12.80 -9.10
N GLU A 262 -2.42 12.45 -7.83
CA GLU A 262 -2.23 13.39 -6.72
C GLU A 262 -3.33 14.47 -6.68
N ASP A 263 -2.99 15.75 -6.90
CA ASP A 263 -3.94 16.86 -6.92
C ASP A 263 -4.39 17.21 -8.34
N ASP A 264 -3.75 16.65 -9.37
CA ASP A 264 -4.05 16.94 -10.76
C ASP A 264 -5.04 15.94 -11.36
N ILE A 265 -5.79 16.43 -12.34
CA ILE A 265 -6.77 15.66 -13.10
C ILE A 265 -6.34 15.56 -14.56
N TYR A 266 -6.42 14.38 -15.11
CA TYR A 266 -6.13 14.10 -16.51
C TYR A 266 -7.43 13.79 -17.24
N THR A 267 -7.62 14.41 -18.41
CA THR A 267 -8.74 14.12 -19.29
C THR A 267 -8.30 14.09 -20.74
N ILE A 268 -8.94 13.23 -21.53
CA ILE A 268 -8.69 13.14 -22.99
C ILE A 268 -9.90 13.71 -23.70
N VAL A 269 -9.67 14.72 -24.55
CA VAL A 269 -10.72 15.40 -25.30
C VAL A 269 -10.55 15.13 -26.79
N PRO A 270 -11.56 14.53 -27.45
CA PRO A 270 -11.52 14.35 -28.91
C PRO A 270 -11.68 15.70 -29.59
N VAL A 271 -10.78 16.02 -30.50
CA VAL A 271 -10.75 17.25 -31.29
C VAL A 271 -10.78 16.87 -32.77
N PHE A 272 -11.67 17.48 -33.51
CA PHE A 272 -11.69 17.22 -34.94
C PHE A 272 -10.51 17.91 -35.63
N PHE A 273 -9.90 17.27 -36.63
CA PHE A 273 -8.65 17.77 -37.24
C PHE A 273 -8.74 19.22 -37.76
N THR A 274 -9.90 19.67 -38.26
CA THR A 274 -10.09 21.05 -38.69
C THR A 274 -10.09 22.05 -37.54
N GLN A 275 -10.52 21.65 -36.35
CA GLN A 275 -10.44 22.50 -35.16
C GLN A 275 -8.99 22.70 -34.69
N ALA A 276 -8.18 21.62 -34.75
CA ALA A 276 -6.76 21.67 -34.46
C ALA A 276 -5.99 22.50 -35.51
N ALA A 277 -6.27 22.28 -36.78
CA ALA A 277 -5.63 23.03 -37.87
C ALA A 277 -5.91 24.54 -37.80
N LEU A 278 -7.14 24.93 -37.47
CA LEU A 278 -7.57 26.32 -37.41
C LEU A 278 -7.34 27.02 -36.08
N GLY A 279 -6.87 26.28 -35.04
CA GLY A 279 -6.68 26.83 -33.68
C GLY A 279 -7.98 27.32 -33.04
N LYS A 280 -9.06 26.53 -33.16
CA LYS A 280 -10.36 26.90 -32.59
C LYS A 280 -10.39 26.80 -31.08
N THR A 281 -11.27 27.55 -30.45
CA THR A 281 -11.60 27.36 -29.02
C THR A 281 -12.60 26.21 -28.91
N ILE A 282 -12.31 25.27 -28.01
CA ILE A 282 -13.15 24.12 -27.69
C ILE A 282 -13.62 24.19 -26.24
N LYS A 283 -14.78 23.60 -25.97
CA LYS A 283 -15.25 23.42 -24.58
C LYS A 283 -14.75 22.12 -24.00
N VAL A 284 -14.18 22.20 -22.83
CA VAL A 284 -13.65 21.09 -22.09
C VAL A 284 -14.41 20.92 -20.78
N ALA A 285 -14.87 19.70 -20.51
CA ALA A 285 -15.48 19.40 -19.21
C ALA A 285 -14.43 19.52 -18.11
N THR A 286 -14.77 20.22 -17.04
CA THR A 286 -13.97 20.30 -15.81
C THR A 286 -14.74 19.71 -14.64
N LEU A 287 -14.08 19.56 -13.49
CA LEU A 287 -14.74 19.11 -12.27
C LEU A 287 -15.88 20.02 -11.84
N ARG A 288 -15.78 21.32 -12.15
CA ARG A 288 -16.72 22.38 -11.73
C ARG A 288 -17.67 22.85 -12.81
N GLY A 289 -17.58 22.28 -14.03
CA GLY A 289 -18.43 22.64 -15.16
C GLY A 289 -17.73 22.48 -16.49
N GLU A 290 -17.66 23.58 -17.28
CA GLU A 290 -16.96 23.61 -18.57
C GLU A 290 -16.00 24.80 -18.59
N ALA A 291 -14.84 24.61 -19.21
CA ALA A 291 -13.87 25.66 -19.49
C ALA A 291 -13.61 25.77 -20.99
N ASP A 292 -13.30 26.96 -21.46
CA ASP A 292 -12.91 27.22 -22.84
C ASP A 292 -11.40 27.02 -22.99
N LEU A 293 -10.99 26.08 -23.85
CA LEU A 293 -9.61 25.82 -24.21
C LEU A 293 -9.34 26.33 -25.64
N LYS A 294 -8.51 27.36 -25.77
CA LYS A 294 -8.05 27.87 -27.05
C LYS A 294 -6.89 27.02 -27.56
N LEU A 295 -7.08 26.35 -28.68
CA LEU A 295 -6.02 25.58 -29.32
C LEU A 295 -5.09 26.51 -30.12
N PRO A 296 -3.78 26.24 -30.16
CA PRO A 296 -2.88 26.89 -31.13
C PRO A 296 -3.20 26.38 -32.56
N VAL A 297 -2.91 27.19 -33.55
CA VAL A 297 -3.00 26.76 -34.96
C VAL A 297 -1.98 25.64 -35.18
N GLY A 298 -2.43 24.53 -35.78
CA GLY A 298 -1.57 23.35 -35.98
C GLY A 298 -1.27 22.57 -34.69
N ALA A 299 -2.21 22.55 -33.72
CA ALA A 299 -2.07 21.73 -32.52
C ALA A 299 -1.77 20.27 -32.86
N LYS A 300 -0.81 19.66 -32.18
CA LYS A 300 -0.34 18.29 -32.44
C LYS A 300 -1.22 17.28 -31.72
N ASP A 301 -1.34 16.07 -32.30
CA ASP A 301 -2.01 14.96 -31.61
C ASP A 301 -1.33 14.65 -30.28
N LYS A 302 -2.14 14.30 -29.27
CA LYS A 302 -1.71 14.04 -27.88
C LYS A 302 -1.02 15.22 -27.19
N GLN A 303 -1.11 16.42 -27.75
CA GLN A 303 -0.64 17.63 -27.08
C GLN A 303 -1.43 17.85 -25.79
N LYS A 304 -0.71 18.23 -24.73
CA LYS A 304 -1.27 18.50 -23.40
C LYS A 304 -1.39 19.99 -23.16
N PHE A 305 -2.48 20.36 -22.52
CA PHE A 305 -2.78 21.72 -22.10
C PHE A 305 -3.13 21.71 -20.62
N GLU A 306 -2.67 22.71 -19.89
CA GLU A 306 -2.92 22.84 -18.46
C GLU A 306 -3.99 23.91 -18.22
N LEU A 307 -5.01 23.54 -17.46
CA LEU A 307 -6.02 24.43 -16.90
C LEU A 307 -5.72 24.59 -15.41
N ALA A 308 -5.11 25.70 -15.05
CA ALA A 308 -4.70 25.96 -13.67
C ALA A 308 -5.93 26.07 -12.74
N ASN A 309 -5.81 25.53 -11.51
CA ASN A 309 -6.84 25.53 -10.47
C ASN A 309 -8.13 24.74 -10.82
N GLU A 310 -8.12 23.91 -11.85
CA GLU A 310 -9.24 23.03 -12.21
C GLU A 310 -9.05 21.58 -11.71
N GLY A 311 -8.01 21.32 -10.93
CA GLY A 311 -7.75 20.05 -10.28
C GLY A 311 -8.48 19.87 -8.94
N VAL A 312 -8.02 18.89 -8.17
CA VAL A 312 -8.53 18.53 -6.84
C VAL A 312 -7.89 19.45 -5.79
N LYS A 313 -8.61 19.72 -4.73
CA LYS A 313 -8.07 20.45 -3.58
C LYS A 313 -7.23 19.52 -2.72
N ASN A 314 -6.00 19.93 -2.46
CA ASN A 314 -5.12 19.21 -1.56
C ASN A 314 -5.64 19.30 -0.12
N ILE A 315 -5.85 18.16 0.52
CA ILE A 315 -6.42 18.04 1.87
C ILE A 315 -5.56 18.70 2.97
N HIS A 316 -4.24 18.80 2.74
CA HIS A 316 -3.29 19.33 3.73
C HIS A 316 -2.96 20.80 3.50
N THR A 317 -2.77 21.20 2.24
CA THR A 317 -2.34 22.57 1.89
C THR A 317 -3.50 23.48 1.52
N GLY A 318 -4.65 22.91 1.17
CA GLY A 318 -5.82 23.62 0.69
C GLY A 318 -5.69 24.22 -0.72
N LYS A 319 -4.56 23.99 -1.42
CA LYS A 319 -4.33 24.45 -2.79
C LYS A 319 -5.05 23.57 -3.78
N LEU A 320 -5.48 24.17 -4.89
CA LEU A 320 -6.05 23.44 -6.02
C LEU A 320 -4.93 22.97 -6.95
N GLY A 321 -5.03 21.74 -7.46
CA GLY A 321 -4.23 21.24 -8.55
C GLY A 321 -4.69 21.77 -9.90
N SER A 322 -4.12 21.25 -10.98
CA SER A 322 -4.44 21.61 -12.35
C SER A 322 -5.23 20.50 -13.05
N GLN A 323 -5.96 20.84 -14.11
CA GLN A 323 -6.47 19.84 -15.03
C GLN A 323 -5.57 19.79 -16.26
N ILE A 324 -5.06 18.61 -16.57
CA ILE A 324 -4.26 18.33 -17.75
C ILE A 324 -5.13 17.75 -18.83
N VAL A 325 -5.38 18.55 -19.87
CA VAL A 325 -6.21 18.18 -21.02
C VAL A 325 -5.31 17.67 -22.14
N GLN A 326 -5.41 16.39 -22.47
CA GLN A 326 -4.75 15.83 -23.63
C GLN A 326 -5.74 15.79 -24.80
N ILE A 327 -5.40 16.41 -25.92
CA ILE A 327 -6.23 16.32 -27.13
C ILE A 327 -5.95 15.02 -27.89
N ASP A 328 -7.01 14.47 -28.50
CA ASP A 328 -6.95 13.29 -29.35
C ASP A 328 -7.56 13.65 -30.70
N ILE A 329 -6.73 13.87 -31.71
CA ILE A 329 -7.18 14.37 -33.01
C ILE A 329 -7.92 13.28 -33.77
N LYS A 330 -9.17 13.57 -34.12
CA LYS A 330 -10.04 12.68 -34.87
C LYS A 330 -10.13 13.10 -36.32
N PHE A 331 -9.91 12.15 -37.19
CA PHE A 331 -10.15 12.27 -38.63
C PHE A 331 -11.48 11.58 -39.01
N PRO A 332 -12.18 12.06 -40.06
CA PRO A 332 -13.37 11.38 -40.56
C PRO A 332 -13.00 10.00 -41.11
N LYS A 333 -13.86 9.01 -40.88
CA LYS A 333 -13.70 7.65 -41.44
C LYS A 333 -14.03 7.58 -42.93
N SER A 334 -14.89 8.48 -43.42
CA SER A 334 -15.30 8.61 -44.82
C SER A 334 -15.58 10.08 -45.11
N LEU A 335 -15.42 10.47 -46.35
CA LEU A 335 -15.68 11.82 -46.86
C LEU A 335 -16.79 11.73 -47.92
N ASN A 336 -17.68 12.73 -47.96
CA ASN A 336 -18.58 12.92 -49.07
C ASN A 336 -17.86 13.70 -50.21
N ASP A 337 -18.47 13.76 -51.41
CA ASP A 337 -17.84 14.38 -52.59
C ASP A 337 -17.49 15.85 -52.38
N GLU A 338 -18.32 16.61 -51.68
CA GLU A 338 -18.06 18.01 -51.35
C GLU A 338 -16.83 18.15 -50.39
N GLN A 339 -16.77 17.35 -49.35
CA GLN A 339 -15.65 17.33 -48.39
C GLN A 339 -14.35 16.95 -49.08
N GLN A 340 -14.40 15.95 -49.97
CA GLN A 340 -13.23 15.52 -50.73
C GLN A 340 -12.74 16.63 -51.64
N ASN A 341 -13.65 17.31 -52.37
CA ASN A 341 -13.32 18.45 -53.23
C ASN A 341 -12.69 19.60 -52.43
N LEU A 342 -13.23 19.95 -51.26
CA LEU A 342 -12.68 21.00 -50.39
C LEU A 342 -11.28 20.65 -49.86
N LEU A 343 -11.04 19.38 -49.46
CA LEU A 343 -9.73 18.93 -49.04
C LEU A 343 -8.70 18.92 -50.17
N ASN A 344 -9.10 18.48 -51.38
CA ASN A 344 -8.22 18.55 -52.54
C ASN A 344 -7.88 20.00 -52.93
N GLN A 345 -8.81 20.94 -52.80
CA GLN A 345 -8.53 22.37 -53.01
C GLN A 345 -7.56 22.91 -51.93
N LEU A 346 -7.72 22.50 -50.69
CA LEU A 346 -6.82 22.87 -49.59
C LEU A 346 -5.42 22.30 -49.85
N GLU A 347 -5.31 21.05 -50.25
CA GLU A 347 -4.05 20.38 -50.57
C GLU A 347 -3.30 21.13 -51.69
N LYS A 348 -4.01 21.48 -52.79
CA LYS A 348 -3.46 22.30 -53.88
C LYS A 348 -2.96 23.64 -53.38
N SER A 349 -3.65 24.28 -52.44
CA SER A 349 -3.26 25.58 -51.87
C SER A 349 -1.94 25.52 -51.08
N PHE A 350 -1.57 24.33 -50.58
CA PHE A 350 -0.30 24.07 -49.95
C PHE A 350 0.82 23.67 -50.94
N GLY A 351 0.54 23.58 -52.24
CA GLY A 351 1.50 23.21 -53.27
C GLY A 351 1.84 21.72 -53.32
N LEU A 352 0.99 20.87 -52.73
CA LEU A 352 1.17 19.42 -52.67
C LEU A 352 0.54 18.73 -53.88
N GLU A 353 0.84 19.18 -55.13
CA GLU A 353 0.20 18.65 -56.32
C GLU A 353 0.77 17.31 -56.84
N HIS A 354 1.89 16.82 -56.33
CA HIS A 354 2.48 15.54 -56.68
C HIS A 354 3.09 14.83 -55.46
N GLU A 355 2.98 13.53 -55.45
CA GLU A 355 3.44 12.47 -54.55
C GLU A 355 4.67 12.71 -53.61
N ASP A 356 5.07 13.95 -53.43
CA ASP A 356 6.15 14.31 -52.53
C ASP A 356 5.62 14.32 -51.10
N SER A 357 5.97 13.26 -50.37
CA SER A 357 5.81 13.23 -48.91
C SER A 357 6.39 14.49 -48.32
N PHE A 358 5.61 15.22 -47.50
CA PHE A 358 6.07 16.33 -46.67
C PHE A 358 7.10 15.79 -45.70
N ILE A 359 8.37 15.82 -46.11
CA ILE A 359 9.48 15.56 -45.22
C ILE A 359 9.86 16.91 -44.59
N GLU A 360 9.29 17.24 -43.42
CA GLU A 360 9.92 18.23 -42.56
C GLU A 360 11.40 17.87 -42.46
N GLN A 361 12.27 18.79 -42.82
CA GLN A 361 13.74 18.63 -42.77
C GLN A 361 14.29 18.61 -41.32
N GLU A 362 13.65 17.89 -40.43
CA GLU A 362 14.34 17.36 -39.26
C GLU A 362 15.05 16.09 -39.71
N SER A 363 16.37 16.14 -39.67
CA SER A 363 17.23 15.02 -40.03
C SER A 363 16.64 13.71 -39.53
N LEU A 364 16.38 12.76 -40.43
CA LEU A 364 16.00 11.39 -40.11
C LEU A 364 16.90 10.76 -39.04
N PHE A 365 18.13 11.19 -38.94
CA PHE A 365 19.09 10.80 -37.91
C PHE A 365 18.71 11.28 -36.51
N ASP A 366 18.11 12.44 -36.35
CA ASP A 366 17.75 12.96 -35.03
C ASP A 366 16.46 12.29 -34.50
N LYS A 367 15.53 11.94 -35.39
CA LYS A 367 14.34 11.12 -35.03
C LYS A 367 14.72 9.68 -34.65
N ILE A 368 15.67 9.06 -35.34
CA ILE A 368 16.13 7.70 -35.03
C ILE A 368 16.93 7.70 -33.72
N LYS A 369 17.75 8.71 -33.44
CA LYS A 369 18.44 8.84 -32.16
C LYS A 369 17.51 8.96 -30.95
N SER A 370 16.38 9.64 -31.07
CA SER A 370 15.42 9.76 -29.97
C SER A 370 14.69 8.45 -29.65
N TRP A 371 14.66 7.46 -30.55
CA TRP A 371 14.09 6.14 -30.31
C TRP A 371 14.98 5.22 -29.48
N PHE A 372 16.31 5.50 -29.44
CA PHE A 372 17.28 4.69 -28.71
C PHE A 372 17.80 5.34 -27.41
N SER A 373 17.22 6.49 -27.00
CA SER A 373 17.60 7.22 -25.79
C SER A 373 16.53 7.15 -24.70
N HIS A 374 15.96 5.96 -24.48
CA HIS A 374 15.13 5.66 -23.30
C HIS A 374 15.59 4.38 -22.65
#